data_dbd8633676064864be4d99b4b3b29aea
#
_entry.id   dbd8633676064864be4d99b4b3b29aea
#
_cell.length_a   1.000
_cell.length_b   1.000
_cell.length_c   1.000
_cell.angle_alpha   90.00
_cell.angle_beta   90.00
_cell.angle_gamma   90.00
#
_symmetry.space_group_name_H-M   'P 1'
#
loop_
_entity.id
_entity.type
_entity.pdbx_description
1 polymer ?
#
loop_
_entity_poly.entity_id
_entity_poly.type
_entity_poly.pdbx_seq_one_letter_code
_entity_poly.pdbx_strand_id
1 'polypeptide(L)'
;MTCGVLFGTISETALSDAIPGSCTIFTASYGNTVLFGNNEDYTNPKTYYWVHPSSDENYGGVYVGFDNFNLQGGINEKGLSFDANALPKARLNPHPELPAPPSEWVVETIMKKAATVEEAIDIAGRYKRDNWGIPFKYQIILADATGDAVVISAGPDGELAFTRKKQGDGYLVSTNFNRANPENAYSYPCWRYNRAVEMLKKIEDENDLTVDYFKSILDSVHGEGASNNTLYSNIFDMRNGIIYLYHWHQYDEVVKLNVAEQIERGFWCQRIADLFSQQTNDKALAEYLGYQGKMIIARKNLAWVWMILVAFSLVVLIWNLARGAQVSWRVRLVWVLVVVLFGPFGLMGYYLSYRQRQRSAAHESALESQGASF
;
A
#
# COMPACT_ATOMS: atom_id res chain seq x y z
N MET A 1 -27.68 -6.70 16.31
CA MET A 1 -27.17 -7.86 15.55
C MET A 1 -25.69 -8.02 15.88
N THR A 2 -25.35 -9.09 16.59
CA THR A 2 -23.98 -9.37 17.01
C THR A 2 -23.17 -9.87 15.82
N CYS A 3 -22.11 -9.15 15.47
CA CYS A 3 -21.16 -9.53 14.45
C CYS A 3 -20.29 -10.68 14.98
N GLY A 4 -20.64 -11.93 14.63
CA GLY A 4 -19.88 -13.11 15.00
C GLY A 4 -18.68 -13.27 14.06
N VAL A 5 -17.47 -13.16 14.60
CA VAL A 5 -16.21 -13.36 13.89
C VAL A 5 -15.87 -14.84 13.87
N LEU A 6 -15.90 -15.49 12.71
CA LEU A 6 -15.28 -16.78 12.46
C LEU A 6 -13.87 -16.57 11.92
N PHE A 7 -12.87 -16.83 12.76
CA PHE A 7 -11.46 -16.82 12.35
C PHE A 7 -11.12 -18.11 11.60
N GLY A 8 -10.81 -17.98 10.32
CA GLY A 8 -10.06 -18.98 9.56
C GLY A 8 -8.63 -18.51 9.36
N THR A 9 -7.68 -19.12 10.04
CA THR A 9 -6.25 -18.85 9.90
C THR A 9 -5.75 -19.36 8.54
N ILE A 10 -5.48 -18.45 7.60
CA ILE A 10 -4.66 -18.72 6.43
C ILE A 10 -3.31 -18.06 6.68
N SER A 11 -2.24 -18.84 6.59
CA SER A 11 -0.85 -18.44 6.79
C SER A 11 -0.47 -17.27 5.86
N GLU A 12 -0.18 -16.10 6.41
CA GLU A 12 0.13 -14.84 5.73
C GLU A 12 1.60 -14.69 5.28
N THR A 13 2.38 -15.77 5.20
CA THR A 13 3.83 -15.65 5.02
C THR A 13 4.35 -15.66 3.58
N ALA A 14 3.51 -15.56 2.54
CA ALA A 14 3.98 -15.69 1.16
C ALA A 14 3.59 -14.54 0.19
N LEU A 15 2.99 -13.43 0.64
CA LEU A 15 2.60 -12.31 -0.25
C LEU A 15 3.12 -10.93 0.17
N SER A 16 4.19 -10.86 0.96
CA SER A 16 4.61 -9.61 1.63
C SER A 16 5.48 -8.64 0.80
N ASP A 17 5.81 -8.94 -0.45
CA ASP A 17 6.68 -8.09 -1.27
C ASP A 17 5.98 -7.34 -2.42
N ALA A 18 4.67 -7.48 -2.58
CA ALA A 18 3.90 -6.60 -3.44
C ALA A 18 3.78 -5.23 -2.74
N ILE A 19 4.14 -4.14 -3.43
CA ILE A 19 4.01 -2.77 -2.93
C ILE A 19 2.55 -2.56 -2.51
N PRO A 20 2.24 -2.45 -1.21
CA PRO A 20 0.86 -2.24 -0.78
C PRO A 20 0.51 -0.79 -1.08
N GLY A 21 -0.63 -0.55 -1.73
CA GLY A 21 -1.29 0.73 -1.86
C GLY A 21 -0.44 1.87 -2.46
N SER A 22 -1.03 2.68 -3.30
CA SER A 22 -0.37 3.86 -3.86
C SER A 22 -1.16 5.13 -3.56
N CYS A 23 -1.52 5.35 -2.28
CA CYS A 23 -2.34 6.46 -1.82
C CYS A 23 -1.74 7.83 -2.15
N THR A 24 -2.60 8.79 -2.42
CA THR A 24 -2.23 10.20 -2.61
C THR A 24 -3.01 11.04 -1.64
N ILE A 25 -2.30 11.74 -0.74
CA ILE A 25 -2.89 12.53 0.31
C ILE A 25 -2.37 13.95 0.19
N PHE A 26 -3.25 14.93 0.35
CA PHE A 26 -2.85 16.34 0.33
C PHE A 26 -3.81 17.19 1.16
N THR A 27 -3.30 18.31 1.63
CA THR A 27 -4.08 19.33 2.32
C THR A 27 -3.74 20.70 1.79
N ALA A 28 -4.72 21.60 1.80
CA ALA A 28 -4.51 23.00 1.49
C ALA A 28 -5.32 23.91 2.42
N SER A 29 -4.81 25.11 2.65
CA SER A 29 -5.46 26.11 3.47
C SER A 29 -5.24 27.51 2.90
N TYR A 30 -6.36 28.24 2.68
CA TYR A 30 -6.39 29.63 2.26
C TYR A 30 -7.58 30.32 2.94
N GLY A 31 -7.35 31.47 3.56
CA GLY A 31 -8.39 32.20 4.27
C GLY A 31 -9.08 31.34 5.34
N ASN A 32 -10.39 31.17 5.22
CA ASN A 32 -11.21 30.37 6.15
C ASN A 32 -11.40 28.93 5.67
N THR A 33 -10.90 28.56 4.50
CA THR A 33 -11.07 27.21 3.95
C THR A 33 -9.86 26.35 4.24
N VAL A 34 -10.08 25.17 4.83
CA VAL A 34 -9.05 24.17 5.10
C VAL A 34 -9.56 22.81 4.67
N LEU A 35 -8.99 22.26 3.61
CA LEU A 35 -9.37 20.98 3.04
C LEU A 35 -8.24 19.95 3.14
N PHE A 36 -8.63 18.70 3.37
CA PHE A 36 -7.74 17.55 3.38
C PHE A 36 -8.32 16.46 2.48
N GLY A 37 -7.57 15.98 1.49
CA GLY A 37 -8.03 15.01 0.50
C GLY A 37 -7.16 13.76 0.46
N ASN A 38 -7.79 12.60 0.28
CA ASN A 38 -7.12 11.31 0.12
C ASN A 38 -7.77 10.46 -0.98
N ASN A 39 -6.91 9.80 -1.77
CA ASN A 39 -7.23 8.61 -2.55
C ASN A 39 -6.65 7.40 -1.85
N GLU A 40 -7.50 6.45 -1.46
CA GLU A 40 -7.11 5.18 -0.87
C GLU A 40 -6.97 4.11 -1.94
N ASP A 41 -5.73 3.80 -2.29
CA ASP A 41 -5.42 2.84 -3.36
C ASP A 41 -5.03 1.50 -2.76
N TYR A 42 -5.85 0.47 -2.98
CA TYR A 42 -5.58 -0.88 -2.47
C TYR A 42 -6.26 -1.96 -3.31
N THR A 43 -6.13 -3.21 -2.89
CA THR A 43 -6.71 -4.39 -3.56
C THR A 43 -7.94 -4.96 -2.88
N ASN A 44 -8.18 -4.63 -1.59
CA ASN A 44 -9.31 -5.13 -0.82
C ASN A 44 -10.53 -4.21 -1.00
N PRO A 45 -11.59 -4.60 -1.75
CA PRO A 45 -12.74 -3.74 -2.00
C PRO A 45 -13.70 -3.59 -0.82
N LYS A 46 -13.42 -4.23 0.31
CA LYS A 46 -14.26 -4.16 1.50
C LYS A 46 -13.91 -2.94 2.33
N THR A 47 -14.41 -1.79 1.91
CA THR A 47 -14.18 -0.50 2.56
C THR A 47 -15.30 -0.13 3.51
N TYR A 48 -14.94 0.48 4.63
CA TYR A 48 -15.84 0.87 5.71
C TYR A 48 -15.54 2.28 6.20
N TYR A 49 -16.57 2.94 6.75
CA TYR A 49 -16.38 4.01 7.70
C TYR A 49 -16.95 3.61 9.05
N TRP A 50 -16.40 4.15 10.12
CA TRP A 50 -16.89 3.91 11.47
C TRP A 50 -16.68 5.13 12.34
N VAL A 51 -17.41 5.18 13.44
CA VAL A 51 -17.45 6.32 14.35
C VAL A 51 -17.07 5.87 15.75
N HIS A 52 -16.17 6.59 16.37
CA HIS A 52 -15.93 6.51 17.79
C HIS A 52 -16.58 7.73 18.46
N PRO A 53 -17.49 7.54 19.43
CA PRO A 53 -18.12 8.65 20.13
C PRO A 53 -17.12 9.36 21.03
N SER A 54 -17.42 10.63 21.35
CA SER A 54 -16.69 11.38 22.36
C SER A 54 -16.91 10.80 23.75
N SER A 55 -15.96 11.03 24.64
CA SER A 55 -16.05 10.77 26.06
C SER A 55 -15.42 11.92 26.85
N ASP A 56 -15.52 11.89 28.18
CA ASP A 56 -14.90 12.90 29.05
C ASP A 56 -13.38 12.99 28.84
N GLU A 57 -12.77 11.90 28.40
CA GLU A 57 -11.31 11.81 28.23
C GLU A 57 -10.84 11.82 26.77
N ASN A 58 -11.71 11.55 25.80
CA ASN A 58 -11.30 11.34 24.41
C ASN A 58 -12.22 12.09 23.43
N TYR A 59 -11.61 12.69 22.44
CA TYR A 59 -12.34 13.23 21.29
C TYR A 59 -12.99 12.11 20.49
N GLY A 60 -14.21 12.34 20.04
CA GLY A 60 -14.88 11.51 19.05
C GLY A 60 -14.29 11.72 17.68
N GLY A 61 -14.51 10.74 16.79
CA GLY A 61 -14.02 10.85 15.42
C GLY A 61 -14.70 9.91 14.45
N VAL A 62 -14.60 10.26 13.18
CA VAL A 62 -15.07 9.47 12.04
C VAL A 62 -13.84 8.96 11.28
N TYR A 63 -13.77 7.67 11.07
CA TYR A 63 -12.63 6.98 10.50
C TYR A 63 -13.03 6.19 9.25
N VAL A 64 -12.10 6.01 8.35
CA VAL A 64 -12.25 5.25 7.10
C VAL A 64 -11.14 4.20 6.98
N GLY A 65 -11.45 3.09 6.30
CA GLY A 65 -10.48 2.01 6.09
C GLY A 65 -11.14 0.73 5.60
N PHE A 66 -10.59 -0.41 6.01
CA PHE A 66 -10.98 -1.74 5.54
C PHE A 66 -11.69 -2.58 6.60
N ASP A 67 -12.05 -3.80 6.24
CA ASP A 67 -12.76 -4.77 7.10
C ASP A 67 -11.94 -5.30 8.31
N ASN A 68 -10.67 -4.90 8.43
CA ASN A 68 -9.85 -5.12 9.62
C ASN A 68 -9.99 -4.01 10.67
N PHE A 69 -10.69 -2.91 10.34
CA PHE A 69 -10.90 -1.72 11.18
C PHE A 69 -9.62 -1.04 11.70
N ASN A 70 -8.48 -1.28 11.05
CA ASN A 70 -7.29 -0.49 11.29
C ASN A 70 -7.49 0.91 10.67
N LEU A 71 -7.14 1.95 11.43
CA LEU A 71 -7.28 3.33 10.99
C LEU A 71 -6.38 3.58 9.77
N GLN A 72 -6.99 3.83 8.60
CA GLN A 72 -6.26 4.29 7.41
C GLN A 72 -6.27 5.80 7.33
N GLY A 73 -7.45 6.42 7.57
CA GLY A 73 -7.65 7.85 7.62
C GLY A 73 -8.81 8.24 8.53
N GLY A 74 -8.96 9.53 8.79
CA GLY A 74 -10.09 10.03 9.59
C GLY A 74 -9.96 11.48 10.02
N ILE A 75 -11.03 11.96 10.66
CA ILE A 75 -11.14 13.28 11.24
C ILE A 75 -11.79 13.20 12.62
N ASN A 76 -11.26 13.93 13.61
CA ASN A 76 -11.89 14.03 14.92
C ASN A 76 -12.79 15.28 15.05
N GLU A 77 -13.53 15.37 16.14
CA GLU A 77 -14.46 16.48 16.41
C GLU A 77 -13.79 17.86 16.53
N LYS A 78 -12.47 17.92 16.67
CA LYS A 78 -11.69 19.17 16.71
C LYS A 78 -11.19 19.58 15.32
N GLY A 79 -11.46 18.78 14.28
CA GLY A 79 -11.03 19.03 12.93
C GLY A 79 -9.57 18.60 12.68
N LEU A 80 -8.92 17.85 13.57
CA LEU A 80 -7.65 17.20 13.26
C LEU A 80 -7.94 16.02 12.36
N SER A 81 -7.29 16.00 11.19
CA SER A 81 -7.41 14.95 10.18
C SER A 81 -6.07 14.25 9.99
N PHE A 82 -6.12 12.96 9.69
CA PHE A 82 -4.92 12.19 9.34
C PHE A 82 -5.23 11.20 8.21
N ASP A 83 -4.16 10.76 7.57
CA ASP A 83 -4.16 9.61 6.69
C ASP A 83 -2.74 9.03 6.55
N ALA A 84 -2.57 7.81 6.01
CA ALA A 84 -1.31 7.11 6.01
C ALA A 84 -0.90 6.64 4.60
N ASN A 85 0.38 6.82 4.26
CA ASN A 85 0.98 6.24 3.06
C ASN A 85 1.88 5.06 3.41
N ALA A 86 1.74 3.95 2.70
CA ALA A 86 2.64 2.82 2.85
C ALA A 86 4.07 3.15 2.40
N LEU A 87 5.06 2.77 3.22
CA LEU A 87 6.51 2.95 3.00
C LEU A 87 7.25 1.63 3.25
N PRO A 88 7.45 0.77 2.25
CA PRO A 88 7.92 -0.60 2.46
C PRO A 88 9.31 -0.74 3.09
N LYS A 89 10.13 0.31 3.09
CA LYS A 89 11.53 0.29 3.58
C LYS A 89 11.84 1.24 4.74
N ALA A 90 10.86 2.01 5.22
CA ALA A 90 11.09 2.91 6.35
C ALA A 90 11.16 2.11 7.67
N ARG A 91 12.09 2.46 8.53
CA ARG A 91 12.25 1.86 9.86
C ARG A 91 12.48 2.94 10.90
N LEU A 92 11.83 2.82 12.04
CA LEU A 92 12.10 3.62 13.23
C LEU A 92 12.91 2.81 14.26
N ASN A 93 13.74 3.52 15.01
CA ASN A 93 14.32 3.00 16.23
C ASN A 93 13.20 2.77 17.26
N PRO A 94 13.18 1.63 17.96
CA PRO A 94 12.03 1.23 18.78
C PRO A 94 11.81 2.06 20.04
N HIS A 95 12.87 2.65 20.64
CA HIS A 95 12.83 3.41 21.89
C HIS A 95 12.10 2.68 23.03
N PRO A 96 12.60 1.50 23.45
CA PRO A 96 11.94 0.69 24.48
C PRO A 96 11.88 1.37 25.86
N GLU A 97 12.69 2.41 26.07
CA GLU A 97 12.70 3.24 27.29
C GLU A 97 11.47 4.16 27.42
N LEU A 98 10.77 4.42 26.30
CA LEU A 98 9.55 5.22 26.29
C LEU A 98 8.35 4.35 26.68
N PRO A 99 7.28 4.95 27.28
CA PRO A 99 6.07 4.22 27.63
C PRO A 99 5.32 3.74 26.38
N ALA A 100 4.52 2.67 26.53
CA ALA A 100 3.58 2.25 25.51
C ALA A 100 2.44 3.30 25.37
N PRO A 101 1.89 3.50 24.15
CA PRO A 101 0.73 4.34 24.00
C PRO A 101 -0.48 3.73 24.71
N PRO A 102 -1.44 4.54 25.19
CA PRO A 102 -2.67 4.05 25.82
C PRO A 102 -3.62 3.33 24.85
N SER A 103 -3.53 3.62 23.56
CA SER A 103 -4.21 2.88 22.48
C SER A 103 -3.27 1.88 21.83
N GLU A 104 -3.80 0.96 21.02
CA GLU A 104 -2.97 -0.02 20.29
C GLU A 104 -1.97 0.67 19.36
N TRP A 105 -2.38 1.79 18.75
CA TRP A 105 -1.56 2.59 17.83
C TRP A 105 -1.35 4.00 18.34
N VAL A 106 -0.17 4.58 18.12
CA VAL A 106 0.12 5.97 18.49
C VAL A 106 -0.82 6.95 17.76
N VAL A 107 -1.12 6.70 16.47
CA VAL A 107 -2.04 7.53 15.70
C VAL A 107 -3.46 7.53 16.31
N GLU A 108 -3.91 6.43 16.85
CA GLU A 108 -5.21 6.37 17.54
C GLU A 108 -5.20 7.23 18.82
N THR A 109 -4.09 7.21 19.56
CA THR A 109 -3.91 8.10 20.72
C THR A 109 -3.89 9.57 20.29
N ILE A 110 -3.22 9.90 19.19
CA ILE A 110 -3.21 11.25 18.62
C ILE A 110 -4.64 11.69 18.32
N MET A 111 -5.41 10.89 17.57
CA MET A 111 -6.77 11.25 17.16
C MET A 111 -7.73 11.40 18.34
N LYS A 112 -7.50 10.68 19.43
CA LYS A 112 -8.30 10.76 20.66
C LYS A 112 -7.94 11.95 21.56
N LYS A 113 -6.74 12.52 21.44
CA LYS A 113 -6.20 13.45 22.44
C LYS A 113 -5.74 14.79 21.86
N ALA A 114 -5.43 14.86 20.56
CA ALA A 114 -4.93 16.06 19.92
C ALA A 114 -6.03 16.81 19.14
N ALA A 115 -6.03 18.12 19.24
CA ALA A 115 -6.84 19.03 18.43
C ALA A 115 -6.00 19.73 17.35
N THR A 116 -4.69 19.78 17.53
CA THR A 116 -3.75 20.52 16.67
C THR A 116 -2.60 19.65 16.22
N VAL A 117 -1.94 20.07 15.15
CA VAL A 117 -0.69 19.45 14.65
C VAL A 117 0.42 19.48 15.69
N GLU A 118 0.52 20.57 16.48
CA GLU A 118 1.53 20.68 17.54
C GLU A 118 1.31 19.63 18.65
N GLU A 119 0.08 19.49 19.10
CA GLU A 119 -0.28 18.47 20.09
C GLU A 119 -0.04 17.04 19.55
N ALA A 120 -0.31 16.82 18.25
CA ALA A 120 -0.05 15.55 17.60
C ALA A 120 1.45 15.21 17.55
N ILE A 121 2.30 16.19 17.23
CA ILE A 121 3.77 16.05 17.25
C ILE A 121 4.27 15.71 18.67
N ASP A 122 3.76 16.41 19.65
CA ASP A 122 4.06 16.19 21.06
C ASP A 122 3.74 14.76 21.51
N ILE A 123 2.53 14.27 21.18
CA ILE A 123 2.08 12.92 21.49
C ILE A 123 2.95 11.90 20.75
N ALA A 124 3.25 12.13 19.47
CA ALA A 124 4.11 11.26 18.66
C ALA A 124 5.48 11.02 19.31
N GLY A 125 6.08 12.03 19.91
CA GLY A 125 7.39 11.95 20.57
C GLY A 125 7.40 11.24 21.92
N ARG A 126 6.24 11.06 22.57
CA ARG A 126 6.15 10.56 23.96
C ARG A 126 6.20 9.05 24.09
N TYR A 127 5.87 8.29 23.07
CA TYR A 127 5.65 6.85 23.15
C TYR A 127 6.72 6.06 22.39
N LYS A 128 6.94 4.82 22.85
CA LYS A 128 7.78 3.86 22.15
C LYS A 128 7.24 3.63 20.73
N ARG A 129 8.14 3.29 19.80
CA ARG A 129 7.86 3.37 18.36
C ARG A 129 7.56 2.03 17.69
N ASP A 130 7.61 0.93 18.42
CA ASP A 130 7.21 -0.42 17.96
C ASP A 130 5.70 -0.52 17.67
N ASN A 131 4.88 0.38 18.27
CA ASN A 131 3.42 0.42 18.09
C ASN A 131 2.93 1.64 17.29
N TRP A 132 3.71 2.12 16.34
CA TRP A 132 3.27 3.21 15.45
C TRP A 132 2.24 2.79 14.40
N GLY A 133 2.00 1.56 14.25
CA GLY A 133 1.27 0.86 13.23
C GLY A 133 2.06 -0.36 12.82
N ILE A 134 1.45 -1.34 12.15
CA ILE A 134 2.07 -2.55 11.60
C ILE A 134 3.51 -2.26 11.15
N PRO A 135 4.52 -3.06 11.50
CA PRO A 135 5.93 -2.73 11.65
C PRO A 135 6.43 -1.68 10.66
N PHE A 136 6.61 -0.51 11.11
CA PHE A 136 6.80 0.81 10.51
C PHE A 136 6.96 0.82 8.98
N LYS A 137 5.84 0.59 8.28
CA LYS A 137 5.76 0.64 6.81
C LYS A 137 4.93 1.82 6.33
N TYR A 138 4.72 2.84 7.19
CA TYR A 138 3.87 3.98 6.87
C TYR A 138 4.52 5.30 7.25
N GLN A 139 4.19 6.36 6.54
CA GLN A 139 4.25 7.73 7.01
C GLN A 139 2.83 8.25 7.19
N ILE A 140 2.66 9.17 8.11
CA ILE A 140 1.36 9.73 8.47
C ILE A 140 1.38 11.21 8.12
N ILE A 141 0.39 11.69 7.39
CA ILE A 141 0.14 13.10 7.22
C ILE A 141 -0.99 13.52 8.15
N LEU A 142 -0.80 14.60 8.87
CA LEU A 142 -1.78 15.23 9.76
C LEU A 142 -1.97 16.68 9.32
N ALA A 143 -3.20 17.16 9.46
CA ALA A 143 -3.52 18.56 9.32
C ALA A 143 -4.65 18.94 10.31
N ASP A 144 -4.68 20.19 10.75
CA ASP A 144 -5.68 20.70 11.69
C ASP A 144 -6.53 21.83 11.11
N ALA A 145 -7.61 22.18 11.79
CA ALA A 145 -8.55 23.22 11.37
C ALA A 145 -7.92 24.63 11.30
N THR A 146 -6.72 24.86 11.85
CA THR A 146 -6.00 26.13 11.68
C THR A 146 -5.33 26.23 10.31
N GLY A 147 -5.16 25.10 9.63
CA GLY A 147 -4.49 24.96 8.36
C GLY A 147 -3.02 24.57 8.49
N ASP A 148 -2.54 24.24 9.68
CA ASP A 148 -1.22 23.65 9.86
C ASP A 148 -1.22 22.17 9.43
N ALA A 149 -0.06 21.67 8.98
CA ALA A 149 0.07 20.30 8.52
C ALA A 149 1.50 19.77 8.66
N VAL A 150 1.61 18.46 8.89
CA VAL A 150 2.88 17.75 9.03
C VAL A 150 2.82 16.35 8.43
N VAL A 151 3.91 15.91 7.80
CA VAL A 151 4.15 14.48 7.53
C VAL A 151 5.14 13.98 8.58
N ILE A 152 4.72 12.94 9.32
CA ILE A 152 5.55 12.23 10.28
C ILE A 152 6.07 10.97 9.62
N SER A 153 7.37 10.81 9.52
CA SER A 153 8.03 9.68 8.87
C SER A 153 9.32 9.27 9.58
N ALA A 154 9.96 8.19 9.16
CA ALA A 154 11.26 7.82 9.66
C ALA A 154 12.35 8.68 8.98
N GLY A 155 13.18 9.33 9.77
CA GLY A 155 14.39 9.99 9.32
C GLY A 155 15.45 9.00 8.83
N PRO A 156 16.52 9.48 8.19
CA PRO A 156 17.63 8.64 7.74
C PRO A 156 18.38 7.96 8.90
N ASP A 157 18.29 8.52 10.10
CA ASP A 157 18.86 7.99 11.36
C ASP A 157 17.94 7.02 12.11
N GLY A 158 16.73 6.80 11.58
CA GLY A 158 15.70 5.98 12.24
C GLY A 158 14.91 6.72 13.32
N GLU A 159 15.10 8.02 13.46
CA GLU A 159 14.31 8.85 14.36
C GLU A 159 13.05 9.40 13.69
N LEU A 160 12.08 9.89 14.49
CA LEU A 160 10.91 10.58 13.94
C LEU A 160 11.35 11.86 13.25
N ALA A 161 10.92 12.03 12.02
CA ALA A 161 11.15 13.22 11.23
C ALA A 161 9.82 13.90 10.89
N PHE A 162 9.77 15.20 11.06
CA PHE A 162 8.60 16.03 10.89
C PHE A 162 8.77 16.96 9.68
N THR A 163 8.17 16.56 8.54
CA THR A 163 8.12 17.43 7.36
C THR A 163 6.88 18.32 7.45
N ARG A 164 7.04 19.49 8.03
CA ARG A 164 5.94 20.45 8.28
C ARG A 164 5.65 21.28 7.03
N LYS A 165 4.40 21.69 6.85
CA LYS A 165 4.02 22.70 5.86
C LYS A 165 4.78 23.99 6.16
N LYS A 166 5.49 24.53 5.16
CA LYS A 166 6.26 25.75 5.37
C LYS A 166 5.33 26.94 5.52
N GLN A 167 5.77 27.92 6.31
CA GLN A 167 5.06 29.20 6.40
C GLN A 167 5.00 29.86 5.01
N GLY A 168 3.81 30.19 4.55
CA GLY A 168 3.56 30.73 3.22
C GLY A 168 3.25 29.69 2.15
N ASP A 169 3.53 28.38 2.38
CA ASP A 169 3.05 27.32 1.51
C ASP A 169 1.56 27.07 1.81
N GLY A 170 0.69 27.21 0.80
CA GLY A 170 -0.74 26.98 0.95
C GLY A 170 -1.12 25.50 1.09
N TYR A 171 -0.20 24.55 0.88
CA TYR A 171 -0.48 23.12 0.80
C TYR A 171 0.65 22.22 1.30
N LEU A 172 0.32 20.94 1.58
CA LEU A 172 1.27 19.86 1.81
C LEU A 172 0.77 18.60 1.08
N VAL A 173 1.70 17.83 0.47
CA VAL A 173 1.39 16.60 -0.26
C VAL A 173 2.22 15.44 0.28
N SER A 174 1.61 14.27 0.38
CA SER A 174 2.23 13.01 0.77
C SER A 174 1.80 11.89 -0.19
N THR A 175 2.76 11.06 -0.60
CA THR A 175 2.54 9.83 -1.39
C THR A 175 3.47 8.73 -0.88
N ASN A 176 3.63 7.64 -1.60
CA ASN A 176 4.36 6.45 -1.12
C ASN A 176 5.90 6.55 -1.22
N PHE A 177 6.47 7.73 -1.05
CA PHE A 177 7.91 7.90 -0.82
C PHE A 177 8.16 8.62 0.50
N ASN A 178 9.27 8.30 1.17
CA ASN A 178 9.61 8.88 2.45
C ASN A 178 9.89 10.39 2.31
N ARG A 179 9.05 11.21 2.93
CA ARG A 179 9.17 12.69 2.87
C ARG A 179 10.41 13.23 3.55
N ALA A 180 10.93 12.53 4.56
CA ALA A 180 12.17 12.92 5.26
C ALA A 180 13.43 12.46 4.50
N ASN A 181 13.33 11.50 3.58
CA ASN A 181 14.47 10.97 2.83
C ASN A 181 14.03 10.53 1.41
N PRO A 182 13.63 11.48 0.54
CA PRO A 182 13.05 11.16 -0.76
C PRO A 182 14.04 10.51 -1.72
N GLU A 183 15.32 10.82 -1.66
CA GLU A 183 16.34 10.31 -2.58
C GLU A 183 16.57 8.80 -2.43
N ASN A 184 16.34 8.25 -1.25
CA ASN A 184 16.44 6.82 -0.97
C ASN A 184 15.11 6.07 -1.11
N ALA A 185 14.07 6.71 -1.63
CA ALA A 185 12.75 6.13 -1.73
C ALA A 185 12.56 5.35 -3.03
N TYR A 186 11.97 4.16 -2.92
CA TYR A 186 11.70 3.25 -4.05
C TYR A 186 10.80 3.88 -5.14
N SER A 187 9.87 4.77 -4.75
CA SER A 187 8.85 5.36 -5.63
C SER A 187 9.08 6.86 -5.93
N TYR A 188 10.32 7.33 -5.81
CA TYR A 188 10.67 8.70 -6.17
C TYR A 188 11.43 8.73 -7.51
N PRO A 189 11.14 9.69 -8.43
CA PRO A 189 10.05 10.67 -8.37
C PRO A 189 8.66 10.05 -8.60
N CYS A 190 7.66 10.52 -7.84
CA CYS A 190 6.28 10.05 -7.91
C CYS A 190 5.44 10.97 -8.80
N TRP A 191 4.86 10.43 -9.89
CA TRP A 191 4.06 11.23 -10.83
C TRP A 191 2.80 11.81 -10.18
N ARG A 192 2.16 11.08 -9.25
CA ARG A 192 0.96 11.53 -8.52
C ARG A 192 1.29 12.72 -7.61
N TYR A 193 2.43 12.65 -6.91
CA TYR A 193 2.94 13.76 -6.12
C TYR A 193 3.15 15.00 -6.98
N ASN A 194 3.86 14.87 -8.11
CA ASN A 194 4.16 15.98 -9.01
C ASN A 194 2.88 16.58 -9.59
N ARG A 195 1.90 15.75 -9.97
CA ARG A 195 0.62 16.19 -10.50
C ARG A 195 -0.22 16.92 -9.46
N ALA A 196 -0.33 16.39 -8.24
CA ALA A 196 -1.02 17.05 -7.14
C ALA A 196 -0.38 18.42 -6.83
N VAL A 197 0.94 18.49 -6.73
CA VAL A 197 1.68 19.74 -6.52
C VAL A 197 1.44 20.74 -7.65
N GLU A 198 1.47 20.30 -8.92
CA GLU A 198 1.18 21.16 -10.08
C GLU A 198 -0.20 21.82 -9.98
N MET A 199 -1.20 21.04 -9.58
CA MET A 199 -2.57 21.56 -9.46
C MET A 199 -2.72 22.45 -8.21
N LEU A 200 -2.18 22.03 -7.06
CA LEU A 200 -2.28 22.82 -5.82
C LEU A 200 -1.60 24.19 -5.93
N LYS A 201 -0.53 24.30 -6.73
CA LYS A 201 0.13 25.58 -7.04
C LYS A 201 -0.75 26.59 -7.80
N LYS A 202 -1.86 26.16 -8.39
CA LYS A 202 -2.80 27.02 -9.10
C LYS A 202 -3.82 27.67 -8.18
N ILE A 203 -3.86 27.26 -6.90
CA ILE A 203 -4.70 27.87 -5.88
C ILE A 203 -3.95 29.12 -5.39
N GLU A 204 -4.49 30.30 -5.69
CA GLU A 204 -3.87 31.58 -5.31
C GLU A 204 -4.58 32.20 -4.11
N ASP A 205 -5.88 31.95 -3.96
CA ASP A 205 -6.70 32.47 -2.87
C ASP A 205 -7.77 31.47 -2.39
N GLU A 206 -8.63 31.92 -1.46
CA GLU A 206 -9.70 31.12 -0.86
C GLU A 206 -10.77 30.72 -1.88
N ASN A 207 -11.05 31.53 -2.91
CA ASN A 207 -12.07 31.26 -3.91
C ASN A 207 -11.67 30.11 -4.83
N ASP A 208 -10.37 29.90 -5.04
CA ASP A 208 -9.84 28.79 -5.82
C ASP A 208 -9.89 27.47 -5.05
N LEU A 209 -9.83 27.54 -3.68
CA LEU A 209 -9.83 26.37 -2.82
C LEU A 209 -11.25 25.85 -2.59
N THR A 210 -11.80 25.16 -3.56
CA THR A 210 -13.14 24.57 -3.49
C THR A 210 -13.09 23.05 -3.39
N VAL A 211 -14.17 22.45 -2.84
CA VAL A 211 -14.33 20.99 -2.81
C VAL A 211 -14.30 20.39 -4.23
N ASP A 212 -14.91 21.08 -5.21
CA ASP A 212 -14.89 20.63 -6.61
C ASP A 212 -13.50 20.67 -7.22
N TYR A 213 -12.69 21.66 -6.87
CA TYR A 213 -11.29 21.70 -7.32
C TYR A 213 -10.47 20.57 -6.66
N PHE A 214 -10.64 20.36 -5.35
CA PHE A 214 -10.01 19.24 -4.65
C PHE A 214 -10.40 17.88 -5.24
N LYS A 215 -11.69 17.69 -5.54
CA LYS A 215 -12.18 16.51 -6.26
C LYS A 215 -11.46 16.33 -7.61
N SER A 216 -11.25 17.40 -8.37
CA SER A 216 -10.53 17.33 -9.67
C SER A 216 -9.06 16.93 -9.50
N ILE A 217 -8.42 17.29 -8.38
CA ILE A 217 -7.08 16.81 -8.04
C ILE A 217 -7.13 15.31 -7.75
N LEU A 218 -8.04 14.85 -6.89
CA LEU A 218 -8.22 13.42 -6.60
C LEU A 218 -8.42 12.60 -7.86
N ASP A 219 -9.31 13.06 -8.75
CA ASP A 219 -9.57 12.44 -10.04
C ASP A 219 -8.31 12.37 -10.93
N SER A 220 -7.50 13.44 -10.95
CA SER A 220 -6.27 13.49 -11.76
C SER A 220 -5.14 12.57 -11.30
N VAL A 221 -5.22 12.04 -10.07
CA VAL A 221 -4.17 11.24 -9.43
C VAL A 221 -4.67 9.90 -8.87
N HIS A 222 -5.90 9.49 -9.21
CA HIS A 222 -6.43 8.20 -8.81
C HIS A 222 -5.68 7.04 -9.48
N GLY A 223 -5.73 5.88 -8.85
CA GLY A 223 -5.17 4.64 -9.37
C GLY A 223 -6.23 3.79 -10.07
N GLU A 224 -5.86 3.25 -11.22
CA GLU A 224 -6.66 2.23 -11.92
C GLU A 224 -5.80 1.00 -12.19
N GLY A 225 -6.24 -0.17 -11.76
CA GLY A 225 -5.50 -1.41 -12.04
C GLY A 225 -5.93 -2.62 -11.23
N ALA A 226 -5.41 -3.77 -11.63
CA ALA A 226 -5.75 -5.04 -11.00
C ALA A 226 -5.12 -5.21 -9.60
N SER A 227 -3.98 -4.58 -9.36
CA SER A 227 -3.21 -4.71 -8.12
C SER A 227 -3.19 -3.42 -7.28
N ASN A 228 -3.77 -2.35 -7.80
CA ASN A 228 -3.77 -1.05 -7.15
C ASN A 228 -4.85 -0.18 -7.78
N ASN A 229 -5.91 0.07 -7.04
CA ASN A 229 -7.08 0.80 -7.50
C ASN A 229 -7.60 1.71 -6.40
N THR A 230 -8.00 2.93 -6.73
CA THR A 230 -8.62 3.83 -5.76
C THR A 230 -9.98 3.28 -5.38
N LEU A 231 -10.13 2.83 -4.15
CA LEU A 231 -11.34 2.15 -3.64
C LEU A 231 -12.34 3.10 -2.99
N TYR A 232 -11.83 4.18 -2.46
CA TYR A 232 -12.61 5.36 -2.03
C TYR A 232 -11.71 6.59 -2.07
N SER A 233 -12.35 7.73 -2.17
CA SER A 233 -11.70 9.03 -1.98
C SER A 233 -12.50 9.82 -0.97
N ASN A 234 -11.81 10.63 -0.17
CA ASN A 234 -12.47 11.53 0.78
C ASN A 234 -11.87 12.93 0.74
N ILE A 235 -12.71 13.92 1.01
CA ILE A 235 -12.29 15.28 1.30
C ILE A 235 -12.89 15.65 2.66
N PHE A 236 -12.03 16.05 3.60
CA PHE A 236 -12.45 16.59 4.88
C PHE A 236 -12.40 18.12 4.82
N ASP A 237 -13.54 18.76 4.96
CA ASP A 237 -13.65 20.19 5.28
C ASP A 237 -13.49 20.34 6.80
N MET A 238 -12.28 20.62 7.21
CA MET A 238 -11.86 20.48 8.59
C MET A 238 -12.47 21.54 9.51
N ARG A 239 -12.78 22.72 8.99
CA ARG A 239 -13.44 23.79 9.79
C ARG A 239 -14.94 23.61 9.91
N ASN A 240 -15.57 23.10 8.87
CA ASN A 240 -17.01 22.88 8.87
C ASN A 240 -17.39 21.49 9.38
N GLY A 241 -16.42 20.59 9.60
CA GLY A 241 -16.66 19.23 10.05
C GLY A 241 -17.49 18.41 9.06
N ILE A 242 -17.23 18.57 7.76
CA ILE A 242 -17.95 17.84 6.69
C ILE A 242 -16.99 16.90 5.98
N ILE A 243 -17.43 15.67 5.82
CA ILE A 243 -16.74 14.66 5.00
C ILE A 243 -17.47 14.56 3.67
N TYR A 244 -16.74 14.73 2.56
CA TYR A 244 -17.20 14.41 1.23
C TYR A 244 -16.56 13.06 0.85
N LEU A 245 -17.39 12.02 0.71
CA LEU A 245 -16.94 10.65 0.44
C LEU A 245 -17.36 10.24 -0.96
N TYR A 246 -16.43 9.58 -1.68
CA TYR A 246 -16.62 9.03 -3.01
C TYR A 246 -16.31 7.54 -2.97
N HIS A 247 -17.15 6.75 -3.67
CA HIS A 247 -16.96 5.30 -3.74
C HIS A 247 -16.22 4.95 -5.00
N TRP A 248 -15.14 4.17 -4.83
CA TRP A 248 -14.22 3.90 -5.91
C TRP A 248 -13.67 5.24 -6.43
N HIS A 249 -13.27 5.37 -7.67
CA HIS A 249 -12.99 6.66 -8.30
C HIS A 249 -14.19 7.17 -9.13
N GLN A 250 -15.43 6.99 -8.61
CA GLN A 250 -16.66 7.47 -9.21
C GLN A 250 -17.02 8.84 -8.60
N TYR A 251 -16.52 9.92 -9.21
CA TYR A 251 -16.65 11.27 -8.66
C TYR A 251 -17.97 11.99 -9.03
N ASP A 252 -18.87 11.32 -9.77
CA ASP A 252 -20.19 11.87 -10.13
C ASP A 252 -21.19 11.88 -8.96
N GLU A 253 -21.01 10.94 -8.01
CA GLU A 253 -21.85 10.83 -6.82
C GLU A 253 -21.01 11.11 -5.56
N VAL A 254 -21.52 11.97 -4.68
CA VAL A 254 -20.88 12.32 -3.41
C VAL A 254 -21.81 12.07 -2.24
N VAL A 255 -21.30 11.42 -1.20
CA VAL A 255 -21.99 11.33 0.10
C VAL A 255 -21.36 12.32 1.04
N LYS A 256 -22.20 13.16 1.68
CA LYS A 256 -21.78 14.15 2.68
C LYS A 256 -22.15 13.66 4.06
N LEU A 257 -21.18 13.61 4.97
CA LEU A 257 -21.37 13.24 6.37
C LEU A 257 -20.96 14.43 7.25
N ASN A 258 -21.80 14.84 8.18
CA ASN A 258 -21.45 15.81 9.21
C ASN A 258 -20.79 15.08 10.38
N VAL A 259 -19.57 15.45 10.74
CA VAL A 259 -18.76 14.78 11.78
C VAL A 259 -19.47 14.80 13.13
N ALA A 260 -20.03 15.95 13.56
CA ALA A 260 -20.71 16.08 14.83
C ALA A 260 -21.95 15.18 14.87
N GLU A 261 -22.79 15.20 13.84
CA GLU A 261 -23.99 14.36 13.74
C GLU A 261 -23.63 12.85 13.77
N GLN A 262 -22.54 12.46 13.12
CA GLN A 262 -22.08 11.06 13.17
C GLN A 262 -21.65 10.67 14.58
N ILE A 263 -20.90 11.53 15.26
CA ILE A 263 -20.43 11.28 16.64
C ILE A 263 -21.59 11.19 17.63
N GLU A 264 -22.62 12.06 17.51
CA GLU A 264 -23.82 12.03 18.34
C GLU A 264 -24.63 10.72 18.21
N ARG A 265 -24.55 10.04 17.04
CA ARG A 265 -25.17 8.71 16.84
C ARG A 265 -24.52 7.61 17.69
N GLY A 266 -23.38 7.87 18.29
CA GLY A 266 -22.60 6.90 19.04
C GLY A 266 -21.76 5.98 18.14
N PHE A 267 -21.33 4.83 18.69
CA PHE A 267 -20.54 3.86 17.92
C PHE A 267 -21.35 3.32 16.74
N TRP A 268 -20.82 3.51 15.55
CA TRP A 268 -21.45 3.14 14.30
C TRP A 268 -20.42 2.62 13.32
N CYS A 269 -20.82 1.67 12.47
CA CYS A 269 -19.98 1.10 11.41
C CYS A 269 -20.85 0.76 10.21
N GLN A 270 -20.42 1.15 9.02
CA GLN A 270 -21.12 0.86 7.77
C GLN A 270 -20.14 0.70 6.60
N ARG A 271 -20.48 -0.17 5.66
CA ARG A 271 -19.73 -0.28 4.40
C ARG A 271 -19.90 1.01 3.59
N ILE A 272 -18.82 1.50 3.00
CA ILE A 272 -18.86 2.69 2.15
C ILE A 272 -19.80 2.48 0.95
N ALA A 273 -19.74 1.32 0.32
CA ALA A 273 -20.63 0.97 -0.80
C ALA A 273 -22.12 1.12 -0.50
N ASP A 274 -22.54 0.84 0.74
CA ASP A 274 -23.96 0.90 1.15
C ASP A 274 -24.51 2.34 1.28
N LEU A 275 -23.64 3.35 1.16
CA LEU A 275 -24.01 4.76 1.14
C LEU A 275 -24.37 5.27 -0.25
N PHE A 276 -23.98 4.54 -1.30
CA PHE A 276 -24.06 4.98 -2.69
C PHE A 276 -25.18 4.29 -3.45
N SER A 277 -25.60 4.91 -4.55
CA SER A 277 -26.63 4.36 -5.43
C SER A 277 -26.22 3.01 -6.03
N GLN A 278 -27.22 2.21 -6.42
CA GLN A 278 -26.98 0.95 -7.11
C GLN A 278 -26.16 1.17 -8.41
N GLN A 279 -26.41 2.27 -9.12
CA GLN A 279 -25.69 2.59 -10.35
C GLN A 279 -24.19 2.79 -10.13
N THR A 280 -23.79 3.49 -9.07
CA THR A 280 -22.37 3.69 -8.69
C THR A 280 -21.74 2.37 -8.27
N ASN A 281 -22.46 1.56 -7.49
CA ASN A 281 -22.00 0.24 -7.09
C ASN A 281 -21.85 -0.72 -8.27
N ASP A 282 -22.76 -0.70 -9.23
CA ASP A 282 -22.67 -1.55 -10.43
C ASP A 282 -21.48 -1.17 -11.31
N LYS A 283 -21.18 0.14 -11.46
CA LYS A 283 -19.97 0.60 -12.16
C LYS A 283 -18.70 0.12 -11.45
N ALA A 284 -18.60 0.29 -10.15
CA ALA A 284 -17.45 -0.15 -9.34
C ALA A 284 -17.26 -1.67 -9.43
N LEU A 285 -18.35 -2.46 -9.34
CA LEU A 285 -18.32 -3.91 -9.46
C LEU A 285 -17.88 -4.36 -10.86
N ALA A 286 -18.41 -3.74 -11.91
CA ALA A 286 -18.05 -4.06 -13.30
C ALA A 286 -16.56 -3.83 -13.54
N GLU A 287 -16.01 -2.75 -13.01
CA GLU A 287 -14.61 -2.42 -13.10
C GLU A 287 -13.74 -3.41 -12.32
N TYR A 288 -14.08 -3.71 -11.07
CA TYR A 288 -13.39 -4.71 -10.26
C TYR A 288 -13.34 -6.07 -10.96
N LEU A 289 -14.47 -6.54 -11.49
CA LEU A 289 -14.54 -7.81 -12.24
C LEU A 289 -13.73 -7.76 -13.54
N GLY A 290 -13.70 -6.61 -14.21
CA GLY A 290 -12.86 -6.38 -15.39
C GLY A 290 -11.37 -6.55 -15.08
N TYR A 291 -10.87 -6.00 -13.98
CA TYR A 291 -9.48 -6.18 -13.53
C TYR A 291 -9.19 -7.62 -13.12
N GLN A 292 -10.09 -8.26 -12.36
CA GLN A 292 -9.95 -9.68 -12.00
C GLN A 292 -9.89 -10.58 -13.24
N GLY A 293 -10.75 -10.33 -14.23
CA GLY A 293 -10.74 -11.04 -15.50
C GLY A 293 -9.41 -10.90 -16.25
N LYS A 294 -8.86 -9.69 -16.34
CA LYS A 294 -7.55 -9.42 -16.96
C LYS A 294 -6.43 -10.18 -16.23
N MET A 295 -6.44 -10.22 -14.90
CA MET A 295 -5.46 -10.98 -14.12
C MET A 295 -5.56 -12.50 -14.35
N ILE A 296 -6.77 -13.04 -14.41
CA ILE A 296 -6.99 -14.47 -14.68
C ILE A 296 -6.45 -14.83 -16.07
N ILE A 297 -6.74 -14.02 -17.08
CA ILE A 297 -6.24 -14.21 -18.45
C ILE A 297 -4.72 -14.14 -18.48
N ALA A 298 -4.12 -13.14 -17.83
CA ALA A 298 -2.67 -12.99 -17.76
C ALA A 298 -2.00 -14.21 -17.08
N ARG A 299 -2.57 -14.71 -15.98
CA ARG A 299 -2.07 -15.92 -15.29
C ARG A 299 -2.18 -17.16 -16.18
N LYS A 300 -3.30 -17.33 -16.89
CA LYS A 300 -3.48 -18.43 -17.85
C LYS A 300 -2.44 -18.36 -18.98
N ASN A 301 -2.23 -17.19 -19.56
CA ASN A 301 -1.23 -17.00 -20.62
C ASN A 301 0.18 -17.32 -20.13
N LEU A 302 0.54 -16.88 -18.91
CA LEU A 302 1.83 -17.21 -18.32
C LEU A 302 1.99 -18.71 -18.08
N ALA A 303 0.94 -19.40 -17.63
CA ALA A 303 0.94 -20.85 -17.46
C ALA A 303 1.11 -21.59 -18.82
N TRP A 304 0.47 -21.13 -19.89
CA TRP A 304 0.68 -21.67 -21.23
C TRP A 304 2.11 -21.48 -21.73
N VAL A 305 2.69 -20.28 -21.56
CA VAL A 305 4.08 -20.00 -21.90
C VAL A 305 5.00 -20.93 -21.13
N TRP A 306 4.77 -21.10 -19.83
CA TRP A 306 5.55 -22.00 -19.00
C TRP A 306 5.45 -23.46 -19.50
N MET A 307 4.25 -23.96 -19.79
CA MET A 307 4.05 -25.31 -20.32
C MET A 307 4.77 -25.53 -21.66
N ILE A 308 4.77 -24.54 -22.55
CA ILE A 308 5.50 -24.59 -23.82
C ILE A 308 7.01 -24.68 -23.56
N LEU A 309 7.54 -23.87 -22.64
CA LEU A 309 8.94 -23.89 -22.27
C LEU A 309 9.36 -25.23 -21.65
N VAL A 310 8.51 -25.84 -20.80
CA VAL A 310 8.75 -27.17 -20.24
C VAL A 310 8.75 -28.23 -21.34
N ALA A 311 7.75 -28.24 -22.23
CA ALA A 311 7.68 -29.17 -23.34
C ALA A 311 8.92 -29.08 -24.27
N PHE A 312 9.33 -27.86 -24.62
CA PHE A 312 10.53 -27.63 -25.42
C PHE A 312 11.78 -28.16 -24.69
N SER A 313 11.90 -27.86 -23.39
CA SER A 313 13.04 -28.34 -22.58
C SER A 313 13.11 -29.85 -22.51
N LEU A 314 11.95 -30.54 -22.43
CA LEU A 314 11.86 -32.00 -22.46
C LEU A 314 12.30 -32.56 -23.81
N VAL A 315 11.86 -31.98 -24.93
CA VAL A 315 12.27 -32.40 -26.26
C VAL A 315 13.80 -32.31 -26.41
N VAL A 316 14.39 -31.17 -26.00
CA VAL A 316 15.83 -30.98 -26.02
C VAL A 316 16.56 -31.98 -25.12
N LEU A 317 16.03 -32.24 -23.92
CA LEU A 317 16.61 -33.23 -23.00
C LEU A 317 16.56 -34.64 -23.60
N ILE A 318 15.42 -35.09 -24.11
CA ILE A 318 15.23 -36.42 -24.70
C ILE A 318 16.18 -36.59 -25.90
N TRP A 319 16.28 -35.59 -26.78
CA TRP A 319 17.22 -35.58 -27.90
C TRP A 319 18.66 -35.79 -27.43
N ASN A 320 19.11 -35.08 -26.42
CA ASN A 320 20.47 -35.21 -25.88
C ASN A 320 20.67 -36.57 -25.20
N LEU A 321 19.70 -37.08 -24.45
CA LEU A 321 19.75 -38.39 -23.81
C LEU A 321 19.78 -39.54 -24.83
N ALA A 322 19.10 -39.39 -25.97
CA ALA A 322 19.09 -40.37 -27.05
C ALA A 322 20.46 -40.47 -27.76
N ARG A 323 21.19 -39.37 -27.86
CA ARG A 323 22.53 -39.30 -28.48
C ARG A 323 23.67 -39.72 -27.54
N GLY A 324 23.45 -39.61 -26.21
CA GLY A 324 24.45 -39.99 -25.21
C GLY A 324 24.36 -41.44 -24.80
N ALA A 325 25.18 -42.33 -25.43
CA ALA A 325 25.07 -43.77 -25.28
C ALA A 325 25.44 -44.35 -23.89
N GLN A 326 25.99 -43.57 -22.97
CA GLN A 326 26.58 -44.06 -21.72
C GLN A 326 25.81 -43.70 -20.42
N VAL A 327 24.60 -43.13 -20.49
CA VAL A 327 23.86 -42.73 -19.29
C VAL A 327 22.85 -43.80 -18.88
N SER A 328 22.91 -44.29 -17.62
CA SER A 328 21.96 -45.29 -17.12
C SER A 328 20.52 -44.78 -17.16
N TRP A 329 19.56 -45.67 -17.35
CA TRP A 329 18.12 -45.31 -17.44
C TRP A 329 17.62 -44.59 -16.19
N ARG A 330 18.17 -44.89 -14.98
CA ARG A 330 17.82 -44.23 -13.71
C ARG A 330 18.21 -42.75 -13.74
N VAL A 331 19.40 -42.43 -14.22
CA VAL A 331 19.88 -41.04 -14.36
C VAL A 331 19.08 -40.28 -15.42
N ARG A 332 18.69 -40.92 -16.52
CA ARG A 332 17.80 -40.33 -17.52
C ARG A 332 16.45 -39.95 -16.90
N LEU A 333 15.87 -40.83 -16.11
CA LEU A 333 14.57 -40.61 -15.45
C LEU A 333 14.63 -39.45 -14.43
N VAL A 334 15.73 -39.36 -13.68
CA VAL A 334 15.94 -38.21 -12.75
C VAL A 334 15.98 -36.89 -13.51
N TRP A 335 16.69 -36.82 -14.63
CA TRP A 335 16.76 -35.57 -15.40
C TRP A 335 15.44 -35.21 -16.08
N VAL A 336 14.65 -36.18 -16.51
CA VAL A 336 13.29 -35.94 -17.01
C VAL A 336 12.42 -35.33 -15.90
N LEU A 337 12.44 -35.88 -14.68
CA LEU A 337 11.72 -35.34 -13.54
C LEU A 337 12.17 -33.92 -13.19
N VAL A 338 13.47 -33.66 -13.17
CA VAL A 338 14.02 -32.33 -12.90
C VAL A 338 13.56 -31.31 -13.94
N VAL A 339 13.53 -31.66 -15.22
CA VAL A 339 13.04 -30.75 -16.27
C VAL A 339 11.52 -30.59 -16.20
N VAL A 340 10.75 -31.62 -15.84
CA VAL A 340 9.29 -31.49 -15.63
C VAL A 340 9.00 -30.51 -14.49
N LEU A 341 9.76 -30.58 -13.40
CA LEU A 341 9.55 -29.73 -12.21
C LEU A 341 10.06 -28.29 -12.41
N PHE A 342 11.21 -28.14 -13.05
CA PHE A 342 11.94 -26.86 -13.11
C PHE A 342 12.05 -26.27 -14.53
N GLY A 343 11.51 -26.93 -15.55
CA GLY A 343 11.48 -26.46 -16.94
C GLY A 343 12.88 -26.12 -17.48
N PRO A 344 13.08 -24.91 -18.06
CA PRO A 344 14.37 -24.47 -18.61
C PRO A 344 15.52 -24.49 -17.61
N PHE A 345 15.24 -24.20 -16.33
CA PHE A 345 16.24 -24.25 -15.24
C PHE A 345 16.74 -25.69 -14.99
N GLY A 346 15.84 -26.67 -15.06
CA GLY A 346 16.20 -28.08 -14.98
C GLY A 346 17.09 -28.52 -16.15
N LEU A 347 16.78 -28.07 -17.37
CA LEU A 347 17.61 -28.31 -18.55
C LEU A 347 18.99 -27.66 -18.42
N MET A 348 19.07 -26.45 -17.89
CA MET A 348 20.36 -25.78 -17.60
C MET A 348 21.19 -26.59 -16.61
N GLY A 349 20.58 -27.07 -15.52
CA GLY A 349 21.25 -27.95 -14.55
C GLY A 349 21.79 -29.23 -15.19
N TYR A 350 21.03 -29.85 -16.10
CA TYR A 350 21.48 -30.99 -16.88
C TYR A 350 22.76 -30.67 -17.70
N TYR A 351 22.76 -29.56 -18.45
CA TYR A 351 23.91 -29.17 -19.24
C TYR A 351 25.16 -28.87 -18.40
N LEU A 352 25.01 -28.22 -17.28
CA LEU A 352 26.13 -27.98 -16.37
C LEU A 352 26.73 -29.28 -15.83
N SER A 353 25.90 -30.21 -15.40
CA SER A 353 26.30 -31.55 -14.95
C SER A 353 26.97 -32.36 -16.07
N TYR A 354 26.43 -32.28 -17.29
CA TYR A 354 26.99 -32.96 -18.45
C TYR A 354 28.39 -32.42 -18.82
N ARG A 355 28.58 -31.10 -18.86
CA ARG A 355 29.88 -30.44 -19.09
C ARG A 355 30.91 -30.82 -18.03
N GLN A 356 30.51 -30.88 -16.78
CA GLN A 356 31.41 -31.25 -15.69
C GLN A 356 31.91 -32.71 -15.85
N ARG A 357 31.05 -33.65 -16.21
CA ARG A 357 31.40 -35.06 -16.47
C ARG A 357 32.36 -35.18 -17.67
N GLN A 358 32.12 -34.43 -18.74
CA GLN A 358 33.03 -34.47 -19.89
C GLN A 358 34.44 -33.92 -19.54
N ARG A 359 34.53 -32.89 -18.73
CA ARG A 359 35.80 -32.36 -18.24
C ARG A 359 36.54 -33.36 -17.36
N SER A 360 35.83 -34.05 -16.45
CA SER A 360 36.45 -35.10 -15.61
C SER A 360 36.97 -36.28 -16.45
N ALA A 361 36.17 -36.76 -17.42
CA ALA A 361 36.60 -37.87 -18.30
C ALA A 361 37.79 -37.47 -19.19
N ALA A 362 37.82 -36.22 -19.69
CA ALA A 362 38.99 -35.72 -20.45
C ALA A 362 40.25 -35.59 -19.60
N HIS A 363 40.07 -35.23 -18.31
CA HIS A 363 41.20 -35.15 -17.38
C HIS A 363 41.76 -36.53 -17.01
N GLU A 364 40.89 -37.53 -16.78
CA GLU A 364 41.28 -38.92 -16.53
C GLU A 364 42.00 -39.51 -17.72
N SER A 365 41.49 -39.34 -18.97
CA SER A 365 42.16 -39.82 -20.17
C SER A 365 43.51 -39.16 -20.42
N ALA A 366 43.68 -37.89 -20.06
CA ALA A 366 44.97 -37.19 -20.14
C ALA A 366 46.00 -37.73 -19.13
N LEU A 367 45.52 -38.08 -17.89
CA LEU A 367 46.38 -38.68 -16.88
C LEU A 367 46.80 -40.12 -17.26
N GLU A 368 45.91 -40.93 -17.82
CA GLU A 368 46.24 -42.28 -18.32
C GLU A 368 47.24 -42.23 -19.48
N SER A 369 47.11 -41.25 -20.38
CA SER A 369 48.08 -41.10 -21.48
C SER A 369 49.47 -40.68 -21.03
N GLN A 370 49.59 -39.94 -19.92
CA GLN A 370 50.86 -39.55 -19.31
C GLN A 370 51.50 -40.67 -18.46
N GLY A 371 50.65 -41.53 -17.83
CA GLY A 371 51.12 -42.69 -17.07
C GLY A 371 51.58 -43.88 -17.88
N ALA A 372 51.23 -43.97 -19.17
CA ALA A 372 51.64 -45.01 -20.10
C ALA A 372 52.99 -44.72 -20.80
N SER A 373 53.66 -43.63 -20.44
CA SER A 373 54.96 -43.21 -21.04
C SER A 373 56.15 -43.42 -20.08
N PHE A 374 55.99 -44.26 -19.06
CA PHE A 374 57.08 -44.67 -18.17
C PHE A 374 57.34 -46.18 -18.21
#